data_8d7e5841c4870f8d2b8832cee29489b6
#
_entry.id   8d7e5841c4870f8d2b8832cee29489b6
#
_cell.length_a   1.000
_cell.length_b   1.000
_cell.length_c   1.000
_cell.angle_alpha   90.00
_cell.angle_beta   90.00
_cell.angle_gamma   90.00
#
_symmetry.space_group_name_H-M   'P 1'
#
loop_
_entity.id
_entity.type
_entity.pdbx_description
1 polymer ?
#
loop_
_entity_poly.entity_id
_entity_poly.type
_entity_poly.pdbx_seq_one_letter_code
_entity_poly.pdbx_strand_id
1 'polypeptide(L)'
;MGSELRDAQRKGGPLGVPAPVAADPAGGLADRLDRVPELAGQARTVTELPGGLTNRNYKVTTGAGAFVARVWSGGGDFLAINRDHEYRNSVAAAQAGVGAPVVAYHPADNLLVLRFIEGRTFGNSDVQSPANIPRIARACRQLHTGPRFAGDFDMFVIQGRYAAVTAELGFRVPAGYDALMPQMEAARRALAARAEPTVPCNNDLLAANFIDDGRRIWLIDYEYAGNNDACFELGNIWGECRLSADALAGLVTAYYGRPLRNKIARAMLLGIVGKYGWTLWGAIQAATSPIEFDFWSWAMERYEGAEAGLTGPGFPRLLGDVQRDD
;
A
#
# COMPACT_ATOMS: atom_id res chain seq x y z
N MET A 1 17.92 -7.58 24.79
CA MET A 1 16.98 -7.00 23.80
C MET A 1 16.03 -5.93 24.38
N GLY A 2 16.38 -5.28 25.48
CA GLY A 2 15.54 -4.27 26.15
C GLY A 2 16.16 -2.90 26.29
N SER A 3 17.38 -2.65 25.79
CA SER A 3 18.09 -1.38 25.93
C SER A 3 18.10 -0.52 24.64
N GLU A 4 18.00 -1.12 23.49
CA GLU A 4 18.02 -0.36 22.22
C GLU A 4 16.71 0.35 21.89
N LEU A 5 15.57 -0.16 22.39
CA LEU A 5 14.26 0.49 22.25
C LEU A 5 14.10 1.75 23.14
N ARG A 6 14.92 1.90 24.18
CA ARG A 6 14.86 3.06 25.09
C ARG A 6 15.71 4.25 24.65
N ASP A 7 16.70 4.02 23.78
CA ASP A 7 17.56 5.11 23.28
C ASP A 7 16.97 5.84 22.06
N ALA A 8 16.08 5.19 21.29
CA ALA A 8 15.35 5.83 20.21
C ALA A 8 14.30 6.85 20.71
N GLN A 9 13.78 6.66 21.93
CA GLN A 9 12.77 7.56 22.54
C GLN A 9 13.35 8.86 23.14
N ARG A 10 14.66 9.02 23.21
CA ARG A 10 15.30 10.19 23.85
C ARG A 10 15.73 11.30 22.90
N LYS A 11 15.54 11.18 21.58
CA LYS A 11 15.92 12.20 20.58
C LYS A 11 14.75 12.92 19.89
N GLY A 12 13.50 12.65 20.27
CA GLY A 12 12.33 13.35 19.75
C GLY A 12 11.99 14.55 20.60
N GLY A 13 12.39 15.76 20.17
CA GLY A 13 11.66 16.97 20.54
C GLY A 13 10.24 16.90 19.96
N PRO A 14 9.28 17.74 20.43
CA PRO A 14 7.92 17.73 19.92
C PRO A 14 7.93 17.87 18.40
N LEU A 15 7.25 16.91 17.68
CA LEU A 15 7.05 17.00 16.25
C LEU A 15 6.22 18.25 15.97
N GLY A 16 6.86 19.33 15.54
CA GLY A 16 6.15 20.51 15.07
C GLY A 16 5.34 20.16 13.83
N VAL A 17 4.12 20.68 13.70
CA VAL A 17 3.38 20.62 12.45
C VAL A 17 4.30 21.18 11.36
N PRO A 18 4.70 20.40 10.33
CA PRO A 18 5.53 20.94 9.28
C PRO A 18 4.77 22.08 8.60
N ALA A 19 5.46 23.18 8.34
CA ALA A 19 4.91 24.24 7.50
C ALA A 19 4.46 23.60 6.17
N PRO A 20 3.33 24.04 5.58
CA PRO A 20 2.88 23.51 4.30
C PRO A 20 4.06 23.59 3.32
N VAL A 21 4.45 22.44 2.79
CA VAL A 21 5.58 22.35 1.85
C VAL A 21 5.23 23.22 0.65
N ALA A 22 6.05 24.23 0.39
CA ALA A 22 5.85 25.14 -0.71
C ALA A 22 5.68 24.34 -2.02
N ALA A 23 4.61 24.64 -2.73
CA ALA A 23 4.22 23.97 -3.96
C ALA A 23 5.21 24.32 -5.09
N ASP A 24 6.27 23.56 -5.23
CA ASP A 24 6.83 23.24 -6.56
C ASP A 24 7.70 21.97 -6.54
N PRO A 25 7.12 20.77 -6.53
CA PRO A 25 7.89 19.56 -6.83
C PRO A 25 8.30 19.48 -8.31
N ALA A 26 7.69 20.25 -9.22
CA ALA A 26 8.11 20.36 -10.62
C ALA A 26 9.26 21.37 -10.80
N GLY A 27 9.45 22.29 -9.88
CA GLY A 27 10.61 23.19 -9.87
C GLY A 27 11.90 22.40 -9.82
N GLY A 28 12.67 22.48 -10.89
CA GLY A 28 13.90 21.70 -11.05
C GLY A 28 13.71 20.23 -11.46
N LEU A 29 12.51 19.77 -11.89
CA LEU A 29 12.34 18.40 -12.41
C LEU A 29 13.28 18.15 -13.60
N ALA A 30 13.44 19.12 -14.49
CA ALA A 30 14.38 19.03 -15.61
C ALA A 30 15.81 18.75 -15.13
N ASP A 31 16.29 19.51 -14.13
CA ASP A 31 17.62 19.37 -13.55
C ASP A 31 17.80 18.02 -12.83
N ARG A 32 16.74 17.53 -12.15
CA ARG A 32 16.75 16.21 -11.52
C ARG A 32 16.86 15.10 -12.55
N LEU A 33 16.08 15.20 -13.65
CA LEU A 33 16.13 14.24 -14.75
C LEU A 33 17.47 14.25 -15.49
N ASP A 34 18.17 15.40 -15.57
CA ASP A 34 19.50 15.47 -16.16
C ASP A 34 20.61 14.83 -15.33
N ARG A 35 20.33 14.49 -14.08
CA ARG A 35 21.23 13.67 -13.23
C ARG A 35 21.05 12.16 -13.43
N VAL A 36 20.01 11.75 -14.16
CA VAL A 36 19.77 10.35 -14.52
C VAL A 36 20.47 10.06 -15.83
N PRO A 37 21.53 9.18 -15.87
CA PRO A 37 22.34 8.98 -17.08
C PRO A 37 21.52 8.60 -18.31
N GLU A 38 20.45 7.82 -18.13
CA GLU A 38 19.56 7.39 -19.21
C GLU A 38 18.70 8.52 -19.79
N LEU A 39 18.60 9.67 -19.09
CA LEU A 39 17.75 10.80 -19.47
C LEU A 39 18.57 12.07 -19.74
N ALA A 40 19.81 12.12 -19.28
CA ALA A 40 20.69 13.29 -19.36
C ALA A 40 20.92 13.72 -20.82
N GLY A 41 20.73 15.02 -21.08
CA GLY A 41 20.98 15.61 -22.41
C GLY A 41 20.07 15.10 -23.54
N GLN A 42 19.06 14.28 -23.25
CA GLN A 42 18.13 13.79 -24.26
C GLN A 42 16.96 14.77 -24.46
N ALA A 43 16.55 14.94 -25.72
CA ALA A 43 15.26 15.55 -26.04
C ALA A 43 14.15 14.69 -25.41
N ARG A 44 13.27 15.32 -24.62
CA ARG A 44 12.24 14.61 -23.86
C ARG A 44 10.92 15.36 -23.79
N THR A 45 9.84 14.61 -23.73
CA THR A 45 8.51 15.11 -23.39
C THR A 45 8.17 14.67 -21.99
N VAL A 46 7.67 15.56 -21.14
CA VAL A 46 7.25 15.28 -19.77
C VAL A 46 5.77 15.58 -19.64
N THR A 47 5.00 14.59 -19.17
CA THR A 47 3.56 14.72 -18.93
C THR A 47 3.25 14.21 -17.54
N GLU A 48 2.54 14.99 -16.74
CA GLU A 48 2.11 14.54 -15.42
C GLU A 48 1.06 13.42 -15.56
N LEU A 49 1.26 12.35 -14.78
CA LEU A 49 0.31 11.24 -14.69
C LEU A 49 -0.69 11.53 -13.57
N PRO A 50 -2.00 11.40 -13.84
CA PRO A 50 -3.02 11.61 -12.81
C PRO A 50 -2.98 10.53 -11.75
N GLY A 51 -3.40 10.83 -10.54
CA GLY A 51 -3.70 9.85 -9.50
C GLY A 51 -2.52 9.58 -8.60
N GLY A 52 -1.98 10.18 -7.80
CA GLY A 52 -1.04 9.92 -6.70
C GLY A 52 -1.52 10.68 -5.47
N LEU A 53 -1.67 10.01 -4.33
CA LEU A 53 -2.11 10.66 -3.09
C LEU A 53 -0.95 11.01 -2.15
N THR A 54 0.28 10.60 -2.52
CA THR A 54 1.52 10.80 -1.75
C THR A 54 2.66 11.34 -2.59
N ASN A 55 2.64 11.07 -3.91
CA ASN A 55 3.71 11.41 -4.83
C ASN A 55 3.14 12.05 -6.10
N ARG A 56 3.97 12.84 -6.79
CA ARG A 56 3.68 13.24 -8.17
C ARG A 56 4.43 12.34 -9.14
N ASN A 57 3.73 11.82 -10.13
CA ASN A 57 4.29 10.92 -11.13
C ASN A 57 4.28 11.61 -12.49
N TYR A 58 5.36 11.46 -13.24
CA TYR A 58 5.51 12.04 -14.57
C TYR A 58 5.92 10.97 -15.56
N LYS A 59 5.23 10.88 -16.71
CA LYS A 59 5.72 10.13 -17.87
C LYS A 59 6.77 10.96 -18.57
N VAL A 60 7.96 10.41 -18.71
CA VAL A 60 9.09 11.01 -19.44
C VAL A 60 9.35 10.16 -20.67
N THR A 61 9.16 10.73 -21.85
CA THR A 61 9.39 10.03 -23.12
C THR A 61 10.61 10.61 -23.81
N THR A 62 11.55 9.75 -24.21
CA THR A 62 12.79 10.06 -24.92
C THR A 62 12.94 9.16 -26.14
N GLY A 63 14.00 9.38 -26.94
CA GLY A 63 14.37 8.45 -28.01
C GLY A 63 14.75 7.03 -27.52
N ALA A 64 15.11 6.89 -26.24
CA ALA A 64 15.47 5.60 -25.63
C ALA A 64 14.26 4.87 -25.00
N GLY A 65 13.06 5.47 -25.05
CA GLY A 65 11.82 4.88 -24.51
C GLY A 65 11.08 5.76 -23.53
N ALA A 66 10.12 5.18 -22.82
CA ALA A 66 9.30 5.87 -21.84
C ALA A 66 9.64 5.43 -20.41
N PHE A 67 9.55 6.37 -19.47
CA PHE A 67 9.88 6.22 -18.07
C PHE A 67 8.80 6.85 -17.19
N VAL A 68 8.74 6.44 -15.94
CA VAL A 68 8.00 7.13 -14.86
C VAL A 68 9.01 7.77 -13.93
N ALA A 69 8.96 9.09 -13.81
CA ALA A 69 9.66 9.82 -12.76
C ALA A 69 8.70 10.06 -11.60
N ARG A 70 8.93 9.39 -10.48
CA ARG A 70 8.21 9.57 -9.22
C ARG A 70 8.95 10.57 -8.37
N VAL A 71 8.26 11.64 -8.00
CA VAL A 71 8.79 12.73 -7.19
C VAL A 71 7.97 12.83 -5.92
N TRP A 72 8.65 12.82 -4.77
CA TRP A 72 7.99 13.03 -3.48
C TRP A 72 8.38 14.38 -2.87
N SER A 73 7.46 14.97 -2.12
CA SER A 73 7.71 16.07 -1.19
C SER A 73 8.00 15.49 0.20
N GLY A 74 8.70 16.24 1.06
CA GLY A 74 8.92 15.81 2.45
C GLY A 74 7.57 15.51 3.16
N GLY A 75 7.60 14.77 4.27
CA GLY A 75 6.41 14.43 5.07
C GLY A 75 6.10 12.94 5.16
N GLY A 76 6.90 12.07 4.52
CA GLY A 76 6.75 10.61 4.59
C GLY A 76 6.85 10.03 6.01
N ASP A 77 7.42 10.76 6.96
CA ASP A 77 7.59 10.33 8.35
C ASP A 77 6.27 10.05 9.05
N PHE A 78 5.22 10.85 8.80
CA PHE A 78 3.89 10.65 9.38
C PHE A 78 3.16 9.45 8.77
N LEU A 79 3.46 9.11 7.52
CA LEU A 79 2.79 8.06 6.76
C LEU A 79 3.48 6.69 6.84
N ALA A 80 4.55 6.58 7.65
CA ALA A 80 5.35 5.37 7.78
C ALA A 80 6.01 4.89 6.46
N ILE A 81 6.22 5.79 5.49
CA ILE A 81 6.85 5.48 4.21
C ILE A 81 8.37 5.55 4.36
N ASN A 82 9.06 4.48 3.94
CA ASN A 82 10.52 4.43 3.86
C ASN A 82 10.96 4.35 2.40
N ARG A 83 11.55 5.43 1.88
CA ARG A 83 11.93 5.54 0.46
C ARG A 83 13.03 4.57 0.03
N ASP A 84 13.97 4.23 0.93
CA ASP A 84 14.97 3.20 0.64
C ASP A 84 14.34 1.81 0.55
N HIS A 85 13.34 1.51 1.39
CA HIS A 85 12.57 0.27 1.28
C HIS A 85 11.74 0.25 -0.01
N GLU A 86 11.06 1.33 -0.37
CA GLU A 86 10.33 1.46 -1.64
C GLU A 86 11.22 1.15 -2.83
N TYR A 87 12.42 1.76 -2.89
CA TYR A 87 13.40 1.49 -3.94
C TYR A 87 13.80 0.01 -3.98
N ARG A 88 14.24 -0.56 -2.86
CA ARG A 88 14.69 -1.96 -2.80
C ARG A 88 13.57 -2.94 -3.13
N ASN A 89 12.35 -2.66 -2.66
CA ASN A 89 11.17 -3.49 -2.91
C ASN A 89 10.74 -3.39 -4.38
N SER A 90 10.85 -2.22 -5.01
CA SER A 90 10.63 -2.05 -6.45
C SER A 90 11.64 -2.88 -7.27
N VAL A 91 12.91 -2.90 -6.87
CA VAL A 91 13.94 -3.75 -7.51
C VAL A 91 13.60 -5.23 -7.37
N ALA A 92 13.22 -5.67 -6.16
CA ALA A 92 12.84 -7.06 -5.90
C ALA A 92 11.58 -7.49 -6.68
N ALA A 93 10.57 -6.60 -6.78
CA ALA A 93 9.37 -6.84 -7.57
C ALA A 93 9.67 -6.92 -9.08
N ALA A 94 10.59 -6.11 -9.58
CA ALA A 94 11.08 -6.19 -10.96
C ALA A 94 11.81 -7.53 -11.21
N GLN A 95 12.63 -7.99 -10.26
CA GLN A 95 13.29 -9.30 -10.31
C GLN A 95 12.27 -10.45 -10.27
N ALA A 96 11.19 -10.31 -9.51
CA ALA A 96 10.06 -11.24 -9.53
C ALA A 96 9.30 -11.23 -10.87
N GLY A 97 9.55 -10.25 -11.75
CA GLY A 97 8.93 -10.14 -13.07
C GLY A 97 7.52 -9.58 -13.06
N VAL A 98 7.10 -8.91 -11.98
CA VAL A 98 5.76 -8.29 -11.87
C VAL A 98 5.82 -6.78 -11.63
N GLY A 99 6.95 -6.23 -11.17
CA GLY A 99 7.18 -4.80 -10.99
C GLY A 99 7.90 -4.17 -12.18
N ALA A 100 7.74 -2.85 -12.35
CA ALA A 100 8.47 -2.08 -13.34
C ALA A 100 9.98 -2.10 -13.06
N PRO A 101 10.84 -2.28 -14.08
CA PRO A 101 12.29 -2.16 -13.89
C PRO A 101 12.68 -0.79 -13.34
N VAL A 102 13.48 -0.77 -12.29
CA VAL A 102 14.05 0.45 -11.73
C VAL A 102 15.22 0.92 -12.59
N VAL A 103 15.23 2.21 -12.91
CA VAL A 103 16.27 2.85 -13.74
C VAL A 103 17.23 3.64 -12.85
N ALA A 104 16.70 4.47 -11.95
CA ALA A 104 17.52 5.30 -11.08
C ALA A 104 16.80 5.58 -9.75
N TYR A 105 17.59 5.79 -8.70
CA TYR A 105 17.14 6.24 -7.38
C TYR A 105 18.06 7.35 -6.87
N HIS A 106 17.53 8.54 -6.73
CA HIS A 106 18.22 9.73 -6.26
C HIS A 106 17.49 10.31 -5.04
N PRO A 107 17.73 9.76 -3.83
CA PRO A 107 17.01 10.20 -2.62
C PRO A 107 17.29 11.67 -2.25
N ALA A 108 18.49 12.18 -2.53
CA ALA A 108 18.81 13.60 -2.32
C ALA A 108 17.99 14.55 -3.21
N ASP A 109 17.49 14.06 -4.34
CA ASP A 109 16.64 14.79 -5.27
C ASP A 109 15.16 14.41 -5.14
N ASN A 110 14.80 13.56 -4.16
CA ASN A 110 13.45 13.01 -3.99
C ASN A 110 12.91 12.38 -5.29
N LEU A 111 13.73 11.57 -5.97
CA LEU A 111 13.43 11.02 -7.29
C LEU A 111 13.67 9.50 -7.36
N LEU A 112 12.66 8.77 -7.84
CA LEU A 112 12.76 7.38 -8.29
C LEU A 112 12.32 7.33 -9.75
N VAL A 113 13.14 6.73 -10.63
CA VAL A 113 12.83 6.56 -12.04
C VAL A 113 12.66 5.08 -12.36
N LEU A 114 11.55 4.77 -13.00
CA LEU A 114 11.13 3.43 -13.39
C LEU A 114 10.93 3.37 -14.90
N ARG A 115 11.03 2.19 -15.50
CA ARG A 115 10.53 1.99 -16.87
C ARG A 115 9.02 2.15 -16.90
N PHE A 116 8.51 2.87 -17.88
CA PHE A 116 7.07 2.97 -18.11
C PHE A 116 6.55 1.64 -18.64
N ILE A 117 5.46 1.14 -18.06
CA ILE A 117 4.78 -0.07 -18.53
C ILE A 117 3.69 0.35 -19.49
N GLU A 118 3.84 -0.02 -20.77
CA GLU A 118 2.78 0.18 -21.74
C GLU A 118 1.68 -0.85 -21.47
N GLY A 119 0.47 -0.36 -21.20
CA GLY A 119 -0.67 -1.21 -20.87
C GLY A 119 -1.87 -0.38 -20.41
N ARG A 120 -2.95 -1.06 -20.11
CA ARG A 120 -4.18 -0.46 -19.61
C ARG A 120 -4.22 -0.58 -18.08
N THR A 121 -4.30 0.55 -17.41
CA THR A 121 -4.56 0.60 -15.97
C THR A 121 -5.97 0.12 -15.67
N PHE A 122 -6.13 -0.72 -14.64
CA PHE A 122 -7.43 -1.26 -14.24
C PHE A 122 -8.26 -0.21 -13.48
N GLY A 123 -9.58 -0.36 -13.63
CA GLY A 123 -10.58 0.18 -12.71
C GLY A 123 -11.17 -0.94 -11.85
N ASN A 124 -12.03 -0.59 -10.88
CA ASN A 124 -12.65 -1.57 -9.99
C ASN A 124 -13.43 -2.66 -10.76
N SER A 125 -14.14 -2.30 -11.84
CA SER A 125 -14.87 -3.24 -12.68
C SER A 125 -13.96 -4.29 -13.35
N ASP A 126 -12.71 -3.92 -13.65
CA ASP A 126 -11.73 -4.86 -14.21
C ASP A 126 -11.30 -5.88 -13.16
N VAL A 127 -11.02 -5.42 -11.92
CA VAL A 127 -10.64 -6.30 -10.81
C VAL A 127 -11.80 -7.22 -10.41
N GLN A 128 -13.04 -6.73 -10.47
CA GLN A 128 -14.26 -7.50 -10.19
C GLN A 128 -14.59 -8.54 -11.27
N SER A 129 -13.99 -8.42 -12.46
CA SER A 129 -14.27 -9.33 -13.57
C SER A 129 -13.78 -10.74 -13.26
N PRO A 130 -14.65 -11.79 -13.36
CA PRO A 130 -14.26 -13.18 -13.14
C PRO A 130 -13.09 -13.64 -14.01
N ALA A 131 -12.95 -13.09 -15.22
CA ALA A 131 -11.84 -13.40 -16.12
C ALA A 131 -10.49 -12.90 -15.61
N ASN A 132 -10.46 -11.84 -14.82
CA ASN A 132 -9.23 -11.25 -14.30
C ASN A 132 -8.83 -11.83 -12.93
N ILE A 133 -9.75 -12.38 -12.15
CA ILE A 133 -9.46 -12.96 -10.83
C ILE A 133 -8.28 -13.95 -10.87
N PRO A 134 -8.24 -14.96 -11.77
CA PRO A 134 -7.09 -15.88 -11.84
C PRO A 134 -5.79 -15.21 -12.28
N ARG A 135 -5.87 -14.16 -13.11
CA ARG A 135 -4.70 -13.41 -13.60
C ARG A 135 -4.10 -12.55 -12.45
N ILE A 136 -4.95 -11.89 -11.66
CA ILE A 136 -4.57 -11.15 -10.47
C ILE A 136 -3.92 -12.09 -9.43
N ALA A 137 -4.58 -13.22 -9.13
CA ALA A 137 -4.02 -14.23 -8.22
C ALA A 137 -2.65 -14.73 -8.66
N ARG A 138 -2.43 -14.88 -9.97
CA ARG A 138 -1.12 -15.27 -10.54
C ARG A 138 -0.07 -14.18 -10.31
N ALA A 139 -0.41 -12.91 -10.54
CA ALA A 139 0.51 -11.79 -10.32
C ALA A 139 0.90 -11.69 -8.84
N CYS A 140 -0.06 -11.80 -7.91
CA CYS A 140 0.22 -11.84 -6.48
C CYS A 140 1.12 -13.03 -6.10
N ARG A 141 0.84 -14.26 -6.58
CA ARG A 141 1.71 -15.41 -6.33
C ARG A 141 3.11 -15.20 -6.85
N GLN A 142 3.26 -14.62 -8.03
CA GLN A 142 4.56 -14.35 -8.63
C GLN A 142 5.36 -13.35 -7.79
N LEU A 143 4.72 -12.31 -7.24
CA LEU A 143 5.32 -11.39 -6.28
C LEU A 143 5.73 -12.13 -5.00
N HIS A 144 4.80 -12.87 -4.39
CA HIS A 144 4.97 -13.53 -3.10
C HIS A 144 6.02 -14.65 -3.11
N THR A 145 6.35 -15.21 -4.28
CA THR A 145 7.42 -16.19 -4.46
C THR A 145 8.74 -15.55 -4.92
N GLY A 146 8.77 -14.25 -5.08
CA GLY A 146 9.95 -13.47 -5.45
C GLY A 146 10.94 -13.27 -4.31
N PRO A 147 11.98 -12.46 -4.53
CA PRO A 147 12.93 -12.09 -3.48
C PRO A 147 12.25 -11.38 -2.32
N ARG A 148 12.68 -11.69 -1.08
CA ARG A 148 12.15 -11.03 0.11
C ARG A 148 12.37 -9.51 0.05
N PHE A 149 11.40 -8.79 0.58
CA PHE A 149 11.43 -7.33 0.65
C PHE A 149 12.27 -6.82 1.83
N ALA A 150 12.72 -5.58 1.71
CA ALA A 150 13.44 -4.88 2.74
C ALA A 150 12.46 -4.37 3.81
N GLY A 151 12.31 -5.10 4.88
CA GLY A 151 11.42 -4.75 5.97
C GLY A 151 10.09 -5.50 5.93
N ASP A 152 9.44 -5.50 7.08
CA ASP A 152 8.16 -6.15 7.29
C ASP A 152 7.06 -5.09 7.36
N PHE A 153 5.84 -5.49 6.99
CA PHE A 153 4.65 -4.69 7.11
C PHE A 153 3.68 -5.40 8.06
N ASP A 154 3.25 -4.68 9.10
CA ASP A 154 2.24 -5.13 10.04
C ASP A 154 1.25 -3.98 10.28
N MET A 155 0.02 -4.14 9.82
CA MET A 155 -1.00 -3.10 9.97
C MET A 155 -1.33 -2.79 11.43
N PHE A 156 -1.21 -3.74 12.35
CA PHE A 156 -1.42 -3.47 13.78
C PHE A 156 -0.34 -2.53 14.35
N VAL A 157 0.90 -2.68 13.87
CA VAL A 157 2.01 -1.79 14.26
C VAL A 157 1.84 -0.41 13.62
N ILE A 158 1.51 -0.37 12.33
CA ILE A 158 1.32 0.87 11.58
C ILE A 158 0.13 1.67 12.13
N GLN A 159 -0.99 1.00 12.42
CA GLN A 159 -2.15 1.63 13.06
C GLN A 159 -1.79 2.27 14.40
N GLY A 160 -1.03 1.57 15.24
CA GLY A 160 -0.54 2.13 16.52
C GLY A 160 0.33 3.37 16.32
N ARG A 161 1.19 3.38 15.29
CA ARG A 161 2.00 4.56 14.92
C ARG A 161 1.12 5.72 14.47
N TYR A 162 0.14 5.46 13.61
CA TYR A 162 -0.79 6.50 13.16
C TYR A 162 -1.64 7.06 14.30
N ALA A 163 -2.09 6.21 15.23
CA ALA A 163 -2.81 6.64 16.42
C ALA A 163 -1.95 7.56 17.30
N ALA A 164 -0.67 7.25 17.48
CA ALA A 164 0.26 8.12 18.21
C ALA A 164 0.43 9.47 17.52
N VAL A 165 0.62 9.50 16.20
CA VAL A 165 0.73 10.74 15.41
C VAL A 165 -0.52 11.59 15.51
N THR A 166 -1.72 11.00 15.33
CA THR A 166 -2.98 11.74 15.41
C THR A 166 -3.23 12.30 16.79
N ALA A 167 -2.89 11.56 17.84
CA ALA A 167 -3.05 12.02 19.23
C ALA A 167 -2.04 13.14 19.58
N GLU A 168 -0.76 12.98 19.20
CA GLU A 168 0.29 13.97 19.49
C GLU A 168 0.03 15.30 18.78
N LEU A 169 -0.43 15.27 17.53
CA LEU A 169 -0.68 16.46 16.71
C LEU A 169 -2.12 16.98 16.79
N GLY A 170 -2.99 16.32 17.55
CA GLY A 170 -4.39 16.73 17.73
C GLY A 170 -5.22 16.64 16.45
N PHE A 171 -4.90 15.71 15.55
CA PHE A 171 -5.65 15.56 14.31
C PHE A 171 -7.04 14.94 14.56
N ARG A 172 -7.99 15.33 13.72
CA ARG A 172 -9.36 14.81 13.76
C ARG A 172 -9.36 13.31 13.46
N VAL A 173 -10.04 12.54 14.31
CA VAL A 173 -10.24 11.09 14.16
C VAL A 173 -11.74 10.80 14.18
N PRO A 174 -12.28 9.77 13.49
CA PRO A 174 -13.69 9.41 13.56
C PRO A 174 -14.17 9.16 15.00
N ALA A 175 -15.33 9.65 15.34
CA ALA A 175 -15.94 9.38 16.65
C ALA A 175 -16.16 7.86 16.82
N GLY A 176 -15.75 7.32 17.97
CA GLY A 176 -15.86 5.89 18.25
C GLY A 176 -14.72 5.02 17.71
N TYR A 177 -13.69 5.60 17.04
CA TYR A 177 -12.56 4.84 16.51
C TYR A 177 -11.92 3.95 17.59
N ASP A 178 -11.56 4.52 18.74
CA ASP A 178 -10.92 3.80 19.83
C ASP A 178 -11.83 2.74 20.48
N ALA A 179 -13.16 2.89 20.37
CA ALA A 179 -14.10 1.91 20.89
C ALA A 179 -14.01 0.54 20.19
N LEU A 180 -13.41 0.47 19.01
CA LEU A 180 -13.19 -0.77 18.25
C LEU A 180 -11.89 -1.50 18.62
N MET A 181 -11.05 -0.94 19.50
CA MET A 181 -9.79 -1.56 19.92
C MET A 181 -9.95 -2.97 20.52
N PRO A 182 -10.98 -3.27 21.34
CA PRO A 182 -11.20 -4.65 21.83
C PRO A 182 -11.39 -5.67 20.70
N GLN A 183 -12.10 -5.29 19.62
CA GLN A 183 -12.32 -6.14 18.46
C GLN A 183 -11.04 -6.30 17.64
N MET A 184 -10.27 -5.23 17.47
CA MET A 184 -8.95 -5.27 16.82
C MET A 184 -8.00 -6.22 17.58
N GLU A 185 -7.98 -6.16 18.90
CA GLU A 185 -7.17 -7.07 19.71
C GLU A 185 -7.67 -8.53 19.64
N ALA A 186 -8.99 -8.75 19.55
CA ALA A 186 -9.55 -10.07 19.31
C ALA A 186 -9.13 -10.62 17.93
N ALA A 187 -9.16 -9.79 16.89
CA ALA A 187 -8.67 -10.14 15.56
C ALA A 187 -7.17 -10.50 15.59
N ARG A 188 -6.34 -9.69 16.26
CA ARG A 188 -4.90 -9.94 16.39
C ARG A 188 -4.62 -11.28 17.07
N ARG A 189 -5.33 -11.60 18.17
CA ARG A 189 -5.19 -12.88 18.87
C ARG A 189 -5.61 -14.06 18.01
N ALA A 190 -6.74 -13.95 17.29
CA ALA A 190 -7.23 -15.02 16.42
C ALA A 190 -6.26 -15.31 15.27
N LEU A 191 -5.69 -14.27 14.65
CA LEU A 191 -4.67 -14.39 13.59
C LEU A 191 -3.36 -14.99 14.12
N ALA A 192 -2.94 -14.61 15.32
CA ALA A 192 -1.72 -15.10 15.96
C ALA A 192 -1.82 -16.56 16.40
N ALA A 193 -3.03 -17.05 16.74
CA ALA A 193 -3.25 -18.46 17.11
C ALA A 193 -2.83 -19.42 15.97
N ARG A 194 -2.88 -18.94 14.73
CA ARG A 194 -2.39 -19.65 13.55
C ARG A 194 -1.56 -18.71 12.69
N ALA A 195 -0.34 -18.43 13.13
CA ALA A 195 0.58 -17.57 12.41
C ALA A 195 0.95 -18.17 11.04
N GLU A 196 1.02 -17.32 10.01
CA GLU A 196 1.42 -17.70 8.67
C GLU A 196 2.81 -17.13 8.37
N PRO A 197 3.61 -17.80 7.52
CA PRO A 197 4.85 -17.23 7.05
C PRO A 197 4.59 -15.96 6.24
N THR A 198 5.44 -14.95 6.42
CA THR A 198 5.36 -13.72 5.66
C THR A 198 6.02 -13.85 4.29
N VAL A 199 5.45 -13.20 3.29
CA VAL A 199 5.90 -13.16 1.91
C VAL A 199 6.03 -11.71 1.44
N PRO A 200 6.79 -11.41 0.37
CA PRO A 200 6.82 -10.06 -0.22
C PRO A 200 5.43 -9.64 -0.69
N CYS A 201 4.86 -8.58 -0.10
CA CYS A 201 3.54 -8.05 -0.43
C CYS A 201 3.65 -6.58 -0.82
N ASN A 202 2.83 -6.15 -1.77
CA ASN A 202 2.67 -4.73 -2.11
C ASN A 202 1.95 -3.96 -0.99
N ASN A 203 0.96 -4.58 -0.34
CA ASN A 203 0.14 -4.09 0.77
C ASN A 203 -0.84 -2.94 0.42
N ASP A 204 -0.82 -2.42 -0.82
CA ASP A 204 -1.67 -1.32 -1.27
C ASP A 204 -2.19 -1.55 -2.71
N LEU A 205 -2.71 -2.75 -2.97
CA LEU A 205 -3.24 -3.12 -4.28
C LEU A 205 -4.68 -2.61 -4.50
N LEU A 206 -4.80 -1.32 -4.77
CA LEU A 206 -6.01 -0.76 -5.35
C LEU A 206 -6.03 -0.97 -6.88
N ALA A 207 -7.20 -0.77 -7.53
CA ALA A 207 -7.35 -1.08 -8.96
C ALA A 207 -6.34 -0.36 -9.85
N ALA A 208 -6.00 0.90 -9.55
CA ALA A 208 -5.04 1.69 -10.31
C ALA A 208 -3.61 1.14 -10.25
N ASN A 209 -3.30 0.24 -9.31
CA ASN A 209 -1.99 -0.38 -9.17
C ASN A 209 -1.83 -1.68 -10.00
N PHE A 210 -2.84 -2.03 -10.81
CA PHE A 210 -2.77 -3.12 -11.79
C PHE A 210 -2.70 -2.55 -13.21
N ILE A 211 -1.67 -2.95 -13.98
CA ILE A 211 -1.54 -2.61 -15.41
C ILE A 211 -1.57 -3.90 -16.23
N ASP A 212 -2.48 -3.98 -17.18
CA ASP A 212 -2.61 -5.10 -18.12
C ASP A 212 -1.95 -4.75 -19.46
N ASP A 213 -0.85 -5.43 -19.80
CA ASP A 213 -0.16 -5.28 -21.07
C ASP A 213 -0.72 -6.22 -22.19
N GLY A 214 -1.84 -6.90 -21.91
CA GLY A 214 -2.46 -7.89 -22.79
C GLY A 214 -1.88 -9.29 -22.63
N ARG A 215 -0.73 -9.45 -21.99
CA ARG A 215 -0.08 -10.75 -21.73
C ARG A 215 -0.12 -11.12 -20.25
N ARG A 216 0.18 -10.13 -19.37
CA ARG A 216 0.23 -10.30 -17.92
C ARG A 216 -0.28 -9.04 -17.22
N ILE A 217 -0.49 -9.18 -15.93
CA ILE A 217 -0.77 -8.08 -15.03
C ILE A 217 0.53 -7.69 -14.33
N TRP A 218 0.87 -6.41 -14.41
CA TRP A 218 1.93 -5.77 -13.66
C TRP A 218 1.36 -5.14 -12.39
N LEU A 219 2.16 -5.18 -11.33
CA LEU A 219 1.87 -4.52 -10.05
C LEU A 219 2.79 -3.32 -9.91
N ILE A 220 2.23 -2.19 -9.52
CA ILE A 220 2.99 -0.94 -9.35
C ILE A 220 2.74 -0.37 -7.96
N ASP A 221 3.51 0.66 -7.61
CA ASP A 221 3.41 1.41 -6.36
C ASP A 221 3.79 0.59 -5.11
N TYR A 222 5.09 0.57 -4.80
CA TYR A 222 5.66 -0.23 -3.72
C TYR A 222 5.99 0.59 -2.46
N GLU A 223 5.39 1.77 -2.25
CA GLU A 223 5.72 2.63 -1.12
C GLU A 223 5.34 2.05 0.26
N TYR A 224 4.29 1.19 0.31
CA TYR A 224 3.87 0.43 1.49
C TYR A 224 4.32 -1.03 1.45
N ALA A 225 5.13 -1.39 0.45
CA ALA A 225 5.57 -2.77 0.29
C ALA A 225 6.46 -3.24 1.45
N GLY A 226 6.24 -4.47 1.86
CA GLY A 226 6.98 -5.14 2.92
C GLY A 226 6.58 -6.60 2.99
N ASN A 227 7.32 -7.40 3.78
CA ASN A 227 6.92 -8.79 3.97
C ASN A 227 5.71 -8.84 4.90
N ASN A 228 4.67 -9.54 4.50
CA ASN A 228 3.41 -9.62 5.22
C ASN A 228 2.74 -10.99 4.97
N ASP A 229 1.63 -11.23 5.65
CA ASP A 229 0.73 -12.34 5.37
C ASP A 229 0.14 -12.21 3.96
N ALA A 230 0.23 -13.26 3.15
CA ALA A 230 -0.35 -13.25 1.80
C ALA A 230 -1.86 -12.94 1.80
N CYS A 231 -2.58 -13.33 2.86
CA CYS A 231 -4.00 -13.03 2.99
C CYS A 231 -4.27 -11.54 3.28
N PHE A 232 -3.29 -10.76 3.78
CA PHE A 232 -3.44 -9.31 3.87
C PHE A 232 -3.56 -8.69 2.47
N GLU A 233 -2.68 -9.07 1.55
CA GLU A 233 -2.72 -8.61 0.16
C GLU A 233 -4.07 -8.91 -0.50
N LEU A 234 -4.56 -10.18 -0.36
CA LEU A 234 -5.83 -10.58 -0.95
C LEU A 234 -7.03 -9.84 -0.30
N GLY A 235 -6.95 -9.60 1.00
CA GLY A 235 -7.95 -8.83 1.76
C GLY A 235 -7.91 -7.33 1.44
N ASN A 236 -6.72 -6.78 1.17
CA ASN A 236 -6.56 -5.41 0.70
C ASN A 236 -7.22 -5.22 -0.68
N ILE A 237 -6.95 -6.13 -1.65
CA ILE A 237 -7.63 -6.12 -2.95
C ILE A 237 -9.15 -6.18 -2.79
N TRP A 238 -9.66 -7.05 -1.91
CA TRP A 238 -11.09 -7.14 -1.63
C TRP A 238 -11.67 -5.81 -1.15
N GLY A 239 -11.01 -5.19 -0.18
CA GLY A 239 -11.46 -3.94 0.42
C GLY A 239 -11.39 -2.76 -0.55
N GLU A 240 -10.24 -2.56 -1.20
CA GLU A 240 -9.97 -1.40 -2.06
C GLU A 240 -10.70 -1.48 -3.40
N CYS A 241 -10.81 -2.68 -3.97
CA CYS A 241 -11.50 -2.88 -5.25
C CYS A 241 -12.99 -3.25 -5.10
N ARG A 242 -13.52 -3.23 -3.88
CA ARG A 242 -14.95 -3.48 -3.57
C ARG A 242 -15.44 -4.83 -4.13
N LEU A 243 -14.64 -5.87 -3.96
CA LEU A 243 -15.05 -7.22 -4.37
C LEU A 243 -16.22 -7.71 -3.52
N SER A 244 -17.10 -8.52 -4.11
CA SER A 244 -18.07 -9.31 -3.33
C SER A 244 -17.37 -10.38 -2.49
N ALA A 245 -18.07 -10.94 -1.51
CA ALA A 245 -17.54 -12.08 -0.73
C ALA A 245 -17.22 -13.29 -1.63
N ASP A 246 -18.05 -13.54 -2.65
CA ASP A 246 -17.82 -14.63 -3.60
C ASP A 246 -16.60 -14.37 -4.49
N ALA A 247 -16.39 -13.12 -4.92
CA ALA A 247 -15.20 -12.74 -5.68
C ALA A 247 -13.92 -12.85 -4.84
N LEU A 248 -13.97 -12.49 -3.55
CA LEU A 248 -12.85 -12.75 -2.61
C LEU A 248 -12.59 -14.25 -2.48
N ALA A 249 -13.64 -15.06 -2.28
CA ALA A 249 -13.49 -16.51 -2.21
C ALA A 249 -12.89 -17.08 -3.50
N GLY A 250 -13.29 -16.56 -4.67
CA GLY A 250 -12.71 -16.88 -5.97
C GLY A 250 -11.23 -16.51 -6.07
N LEU A 251 -10.86 -15.31 -5.62
CA LEU A 251 -9.48 -14.81 -5.60
C LEU A 251 -8.58 -15.69 -4.71
N VAL A 252 -9.03 -15.97 -3.48
CA VAL A 252 -8.31 -16.84 -2.53
C VAL A 252 -8.19 -18.26 -3.10
N THR A 253 -9.27 -18.80 -3.66
CA THR A 253 -9.25 -20.12 -4.32
C THR A 253 -8.27 -20.18 -5.48
N ALA A 254 -8.26 -19.15 -6.34
CA ALA A 254 -7.32 -19.04 -7.46
C ALA A 254 -5.87 -18.90 -6.97
N TYR A 255 -5.66 -18.23 -5.86
CA TYR A 255 -4.34 -18.05 -5.25
C TYR A 255 -3.80 -19.35 -4.63
N TYR A 256 -4.58 -20.07 -3.83
CA TYR A 256 -4.15 -21.31 -3.16
C TYR A 256 -4.37 -22.59 -3.98
N GLY A 257 -5.05 -22.50 -5.13
CA GLY A 257 -5.38 -23.63 -6.00
C GLY A 257 -6.54 -24.49 -5.52
N ARG A 258 -7.11 -24.17 -4.36
CA ARG A 258 -8.30 -24.85 -3.79
C ARG A 258 -9.04 -23.90 -2.82
N PRO A 259 -10.34 -24.13 -2.59
CA PRO A 259 -11.07 -23.37 -1.60
C PRO A 259 -10.61 -23.75 -0.18
N LEU A 260 -10.11 -22.77 0.58
CA LEU A 260 -9.68 -22.90 1.95
C LEU A 260 -10.48 -21.92 2.79
N ARG A 261 -11.34 -22.42 3.67
CA ARG A 261 -12.24 -21.60 4.48
C ARG A 261 -11.46 -20.69 5.43
N ASN A 262 -10.41 -21.21 6.05
CA ASN A 262 -9.54 -20.44 6.94
C ASN A 262 -8.84 -19.29 6.20
N LYS A 263 -8.40 -19.50 4.95
CA LYS A 263 -7.72 -18.47 4.15
C LYS A 263 -8.68 -17.39 3.65
N ILE A 264 -9.89 -17.77 3.27
CA ILE A 264 -10.96 -16.82 2.90
C ILE A 264 -11.30 -15.94 4.11
N ALA A 265 -11.51 -16.57 5.28
CA ALA A 265 -11.78 -15.86 6.51
C ALA A 265 -10.60 -14.96 6.92
N ARG A 266 -9.37 -15.44 6.78
CA ARG A 266 -8.15 -14.69 7.09
C ARG A 266 -7.99 -13.46 6.19
N ALA A 267 -8.21 -13.61 4.88
CA ALA A 267 -8.17 -12.49 3.95
C ALA A 267 -9.25 -11.44 4.27
N MET A 268 -10.47 -11.89 4.56
CA MET A 268 -11.55 -10.97 4.96
C MET A 268 -11.23 -10.23 6.26
N LEU A 269 -10.74 -10.94 7.29
CA LEU A 269 -10.39 -10.33 8.58
C LEU A 269 -9.24 -9.32 8.43
N LEU A 270 -8.19 -9.67 7.68
CA LEU A 270 -7.06 -8.78 7.42
C LEU A 270 -7.45 -7.58 6.53
N GLY A 271 -8.40 -7.73 5.61
CA GLY A 271 -8.98 -6.61 4.88
C GLY A 271 -9.75 -5.64 5.76
N ILE A 272 -10.48 -6.15 6.78
CA ILE A 272 -11.15 -5.31 7.79
C ILE A 272 -10.12 -4.58 8.66
N VAL A 273 -9.07 -5.28 9.11
CA VAL A 273 -7.92 -4.69 9.85
C VAL A 273 -7.24 -3.61 9.02
N GLY A 274 -7.05 -3.85 7.71
CA GLY A 274 -6.52 -2.86 6.77
C GLY A 274 -7.36 -1.59 6.74
N LYS A 275 -8.69 -1.71 6.57
CA LYS A 275 -9.60 -0.55 6.58
C LYS A 275 -9.50 0.26 7.88
N TYR A 276 -9.42 -0.42 9.03
CA TYR A 276 -9.25 0.26 10.31
C TYR A 276 -7.95 1.07 10.38
N GLY A 277 -6.83 0.51 9.96
CA GLY A 277 -5.54 1.22 9.93
C GLY A 277 -5.51 2.36 8.92
N TRP A 278 -6.00 2.14 7.69
CA TRP A 278 -6.06 3.15 6.65
C TRP A 278 -6.99 4.33 6.98
N THR A 279 -7.96 4.16 7.88
CA THR A 279 -8.76 5.27 8.41
C THR A 279 -7.89 6.38 8.99
N LEU A 280 -6.90 6.03 9.81
CA LEU A 280 -6.00 7.03 10.40
C LEU A 280 -5.02 7.62 9.39
N TRP A 281 -4.59 6.86 8.40
CA TRP A 281 -3.83 7.38 7.27
C TRP A 281 -4.60 8.51 6.56
N GLY A 282 -5.87 8.29 6.26
CA GLY A 282 -6.72 9.30 5.65
C GLY A 282 -6.95 10.51 6.55
N ALA A 283 -7.05 10.32 7.87
CA ALA A 283 -7.15 11.41 8.84
C ALA A 283 -5.86 12.27 8.88
N ILE A 284 -4.69 11.63 8.84
CA ILE A 284 -3.40 12.32 8.75
C ILE A 284 -3.31 13.10 7.43
N GLN A 285 -3.65 12.47 6.31
CA GLN A 285 -3.65 13.14 5.00
C GLN A 285 -4.62 14.31 4.92
N ALA A 286 -5.82 14.20 5.54
CA ALA A 286 -6.78 15.30 5.62
C ALA A 286 -6.21 16.53 6.37
N ALA A 287 -5.27 16.31 7.28
CA ALA A 287 -4.64 17.38 8.07
C ALA A 287 -3.36 17.91 7.43
N THR A 288 -2.67 17.14 6.60
CA THR A 288 -1.27 17.44 6.20
C THR A 288 -1.04 17.51 4.69
N SER A 289 -1.88 16.86 3.89
CA SER A 289 -1.65 16.76 2.44
C SER A 289 -1.94 18.08 1.72
N PRO A 290 -1.04 18.52 0.81
CA PRO A 290 -1.31 19.64 -0.09
C PRO A 290 -2.13 19.22 -1.32
N ILE A 291 -2.46 17.92 -1.48
CA ILE A 291 -3.19 17.39 -2.63
C ILE A 291 -4.67 17.68 -2.45
N GLU A 292 -5.30 18.24 -3.50
CA GLU A 292 -6.73 18.50 -3.52
C GLU A 292 -7.51 17.19 -3.69
N PHE A 293 -7.84 16.57 -2.56
CA PHE A 293 -8.62 15.33 -2.48
C PHE A 293 -9.37 15.29 -1.15
N ASP A 294 -10.60 14.76 -1.14
CA ASP A 294 -11.37 14.63 0.09
C ASP A 294 -10.93 13.42 0.92
N PHE A 295 -9.75 13.56 1.56
CA PHE A 295 -9.19 12.54 2.43
C PHE A 295 -10.08 12.21 3.62
N TRP A 296 -10.88 13.19 4.11
CA TRP A 296 -11.75 12.94 5.24
C TRP A 296 -12.90 12.00 4.88
N SER A 297 -13.61 12.27 3.79
CA SER A 297 -14.67 11.37 3.31
C SER A 297 -14.11 9.99 2.95
N TRP A 298 -12.91 9.94 2.38
CA TRP A 298 -12.20 8.69 2.12
C TRP A 298 -11.89 7.92 3.42
N ALA A 299 -11.42 8.59 4.48
CA ALA A 299 -11.17 7.99 5.79
C ALA A 299 -12.46 7.47 6.44
N MET A 300 -13.55 8.23 6.35
CA MET A 300 -14.86 7.84 6.90
C MET A 300 -15.39 6.58 6.21
N GLU A 301 -15.26 6.45 4.90
CA GLU A 301 -15.69 5.23 4.18
C GLU A 301 -14.93 3.98 4.71
N ARG A 302 -13.61 4.11 5.00
CA ARG A 302 -12.82 3.02 5.57
C ARG A 302 -13.25 2.71 7.00
N TYR A 303 -13.48 3.75 7.81
CA TYR A 303 -13.96 3.59 9.17
C TYR A 303 -15.29 2.85 9.23
N GLU A 304 -16.27 3.29 8.47
CA GLU A 304 -17.60 2.66 8.40
C GLU A 304 -17.51 1.19 7.95
N GLY A 305 -16.65 0.92 6.97
CA GLY A 305 -16.39 -0.45 6.52
C GLY A 305 -15.69 -1.32 7.58
N ALA A 306 -14.77 -0.75 8.36
CA ALA A 306 -14.12 -1.44 9.46
C ALA A 306 -15.09 -1.66 10.61
N GLU A 307 -15.87 -0.65 11.02
CA GLU A 307 -16.87 -0.73 12.07
C GLU A 307 -17.91 -1.81 11.75
N ALA A 308 -18.50 -1.79 10.55
CA ALA A 308 -19.45 -2.80 10.12
C ALA A 308 -18.86 -4.23 10.16
N GLY A 309 -17.59 -4.38 9.77
CA GLY A 309 -16.88 -5.67 9.82
C GLY A 309 -16.59 -6.15 11.24
N LEU A 310 -16.17 -5.26 12.13
CA LEU A 310 -15.75 -5.57 13.51
C LEU A 310 -16.94 -5.75 14.48
N THR A 311 -18.06 -5.06 14.22
CA THR A 311 -19.25 -5.10 15.09
C THR A 311 -20.39 -5.95 14.52
N GLY A 312 -20.28 -6.35 13.25
CA GLY A 312 -21.28 -7.15 12.56
C GLY A 312 -21.45 -8.56 13.14
N PRO A 313 -22.62 -9.19 12.95
CA PRO A 313 -22.93 -10.51 13.51
C PRO A 313 -22.02 -11.63 12.96
N GLY A 314 -21.34 -11.40 11.86
CA GLY A 314 -20.37 -12.34 11.26
C GLY A 314 -19.00 -12.35 11.94
N PHE A 315 -18.66 -11.33 12.73
CA PHE A 315 -17.33 -11.19 13.31
C PHE A 315 -16.90 -12.37 14.22
N PRO A 316 -17.74 -12.86 15.18
CA PRO A 316 -17.36 -14.01 15.98
C PRO A 316 -17.09 -15.28 15.18
N ARG A 317 -17.88 -15.50 14.10
CA ARG A 317 -17.65 -16.63 13.20
C ARG A 317 -16.33 -16.46 12.44
N LEU A 318 -16.02 -15.26 12.01
CA LEU A 318 -14.79 -14.95 11.28
C LEU A 318 -13.55 -15.25 12.16
N LEU A 319 -13.58 -14.87 13.45
CA LEU A 319 -12.54 -15.20 14.43
C LEU A 319 -12.36 -16.71 14.61
N GLY A 320 -13.45 -17.50 14.58
CA GLY A 320 -13.39 -18.94 14.63
C GLY A 320 -12.85 -19.57 13.35
N ASP A 321 -13.30 -19.08 12.19
CA ASP A 321 -12.93 -19.65 10.89
C ASP A 321 -11.44 -19.47 10.56
N VAL A 322 -10.79 -18.36 10.98
CA VAL A 322 -9.34 -18.15 10.75
C VAL A 322 -8.45 -19.17 11.48
N GLN A 323 -8.97 -19.84 12.51
CA GLN A 323 -8.25 -20.81 13.32
C GLN A 323 -8.45 -22.27 12.88
N ARG A 324 -9.23 -22.52 11.82
CA ARG A 324 -9.51 -23.88 11.32
C ARG A 324 -8.31 -24.51 10.62
N ASP A 325 -8.33 -25.85 10.56
CA ASP A 325 -7.34 -26.70 9.88
C ASP A 325 -7.89 -27.22 8.54
N ASP A 326 -8.21 -26.37 7.57
CA ASP A 326 -8.71 -26.83 6.26
C ASP A 326 -7.77 -26.58 5.10
#